data_2f6bf02e4964fdea2de0b1bf44933bd3
#
_entry.id   2f6bf02e4964fdea2de0b1bf44933bd3
#
_cell.length_a   1.000
_cell.length_b   1.000
_cell.length_c   1.000
_cell.angle_alpha   90.00
_cell.angle_beta   90.00
_cell.angle_gamma   90.00
#
_symmetry.space_group_name_H-M   'P 1'
#
loop_
_entity.id
_entity.type
_entity.pdbx_description
1 polymer ?
#
loop_
_entity_poly.entity_id
_entity_poly.type
_entity_poly.pdbx_seq_one_letter_code
_entity_poly.pdbx_strand_id
1 'polypeptide(L)'
;VGSRNIENAKAFANEHDIPRYYDSYEALVKDQDVEAVYVATPNTLHYENCRLCLEHGKHVLCEKPFTINDKEAQELYRLARDRHLFIMEGLWIWFLPLYDRLRSILQQGVIGEIKHISCQYGFVATGARKERKFNPALGGGALLDIGIYNLGFLRIVTGNEPQNVETQKVHINEYGTDDYSCLKLTYNDGCTAESVQTIGQELKRNARIEGTKGGIFLPDFQHAETMILEVEGKEPETIECPVDINGFEYEIREVSRCVKLGYCSSDVYTAKDSIALTRLMYDIRMSWS
;
A
#
# COMPACT_ATOMS: atom_id res chain seq x y z
N VAL A 1 6.00 21.38 8.02
CA VAL A 1 6.65 20.07 8.16
C VAL A 1 7.21 19.90 9.58
N GLY A 2 7.10 18.67 10.17
CA GLY A 2 7.65 18.33 11.49
C GLY A 2 8.75 17.28 11.40
N SER A 3 9.79 17.46 12.20
CA SER A 3 10.86 16.48 12.35
C SER A 3 11.43 16.53 13.77
N ARG A 4 11.94 15.39 14.25
CA ARG A 4 12.69 15.33 15.54
C ARG A 4 14.03 16.09 15.48
N ASN A 5 14.45 16.51 14.31
CA ASN A 5 15.62 17.35 14.09
C ASN A 5 15.18 18.61 13.35
N ILE A 6 15.30 19.76 14.04
CA ILE A 6 14.86 21.05 13.51
C ILE A 6 15.60 21.45 12.21
N GLU A 7 16.87 21.11 12.08
CA GLU A 7 17.66 21.43 10.89
C GLU A 7 17.16 20.65 9.68
N ASN A 8 16.76 19.37 9.87
CA ASN A 8 16.13 18.58 8.80
C ASN A 8 14.76 19.16 8.42
N ALA A 9 13.93 19.56 9.39
CA ALA A 9 12.64 20.18 9.14
C ALA A 9 12.80 21.49 8.34
N LYS A 10 13.75 22.33 8.74
CA LYS A 10 14.08 23.60 8.08
C LYS A 10 14.61 23.41 6.66
N ALA A 11 15.54 22.45 6.48
CA ALA A 11 16.10 22.14 5.16
C ALA A 11 15.00 21.68 4.20
N PHE A 12 14.14 20.75 4.62
CA PHE A 12 13.02 20.26 3.83
C PHE A 12 11.99 21.37 3.53
N ALA A 13 11.69 22.20 4.52
CA ALA A 13 10.78 23.32 4.33
C ALA A 13 11.30 24.32 3.28
N ASN A 14 12.59 24.63 3.32
CA ASN A 14 13.23 25.53 2.34
C ASN A 14 13.28 24.92 0.94
N GLU A 15 13.58 23.61 0.82
CA GLU A 15 13.64 22.90 -0.46
C GLU A 15 12.28 22.87 -1.19
N HIS A 16 11.19 22.82 -0.42
CA HIS A 16 9.85 22.66 -0.94
C HIS A 16 8.93 23.86 -0.71
N ASP A 17 9.49 25.05 -0.40
CA ASP A 17 8.75 26.28 -0.16
C ASP A 17 7.63 26.15 0.88
N ILE A 18 7.84 25.32 1.93
CA ILE A 18 6.87 25.10 3.00
C ILE A 18 7.03 26.22 4.04
N PRO A 19 5.97 26.99 4.34
CA PRO A 19 6.10 28.20 5.16
C PRO A 19 6.37 27.95 6.64
N ARG A 20 6.07 26.74 7.14
CA ARG A 20 6.19 26.41 8.57
C ARG A 20 6.91 25.10 8.81
N TYR A 21 7.79 25.07 9.80
CA TYR A 21 8.47 23.87 10.24
C TYR A 21 8.53 23.80 11.77
N TYR A 22 8.56 22.58 12.30
CA TYR A 22 8.46 22.28 13.74
C TYR A 22 9.58 21.32 14.12
N ASP A 23 10.10 21.48 15.36
CA ASP A 23 11.15 20.67 15.95
C ASP A 23 10.66 19.34 16.54
N SER A 24 9.35 19.16 16.59
CA SER A 24 8.68 17.98 17.13
C SER A 24 7.34 17.74 16.45
N TYR A 25 6.84 16.51 16.53
CA TYR A 25 5.52 16.17 16.03
C TYR A 25 4.42 16.78 16.92
N GLU A 26 4.68 16.88 18.23
CA GLU A 26 3.80 17.54 19.19
C GLU A 26 3.62 19.04 18.90
N ALA A 27 4.67 19.71 18.47
CA ALA A 27 4.58 21.12 18.07
C ALA A 27 3.74 21.28 16.79
N LEU A 28 3.93 20.38 15.80
CA LEU A 28 3.16 20.38 14.56
C LEU A 28 1.66 20.19 14.82
N VAL A 29 1.27 19.17 15.62
CA VAL A 29 -0.15 18.86 15.83
C VAL A 29 -0.88 19.90 16.68
N LYS A 30 -0.17 20.75 17.42
CA LYS A 30 -0.74 21.89 18.20
C LYS A 30 -1.07 23.10 17.32
N ASP A 31 -0.53 23.17 16.09
CA ASP A 31 -0.86 24.27 15.19
C ASP A 31 -2.32 24.17 14.73
N GLN A 32 -3.10 25.21 14.99
CA GLN A 32 -4.54 25.25 14.68
C GLN A 32 -4.82 25.37 13.18
N ASP A 33 -3.86 25.87 12.40
CA ASP A 33 -4.00 25.99 10.94
C ASP A 33 -3.69 24.69 10.19
N VAL A 34 -3.20 23.64 10.89
CA VAL A 34 -3.01 22.32 10.34
C VAL A 34 -4.28 21.50 10.53
N GLU A 35 -4.97 21.15 9.45
CA GLU A 35 -6.19 20.34 9.48
C GLU A 35 -5.91 18.85 9.29
N ALA A 36 -4.93 18.51 8.44
CA ALA A 36 -4.57 17.14 8.12
C ALA A 36 -3.05 16.94 8.16
N VAL A 37 -2.61 15.74 8.52
CA VAL A 37 -1.19 15.38 8.60
C VAL A 37 -0.91 14.15 7.72
N TYR A 38 0.09 14.28 6.86
CA TYR A 38 0.68 13.13 6.16
C TYR A 38 1.80 12.53 7.03
N VAL A 39 1.57 11.33 7.53
CA VAL A 39 2.51 10.59 8.37
C VAL A 39 3.41 9.72 7.48
N ALA A 40 4.67 10.14 7.30
CA ALA A 40 5.69 9.47 6.50
C ALA A 40 6.95 9.11 7.32
N THR A 41 6.74 8.73 8.56
CA THR A 41 7.79 8.28 9.46
C THR A 41 8.20 6.82 9.15
N PRO A 42 9.24 6.24 9.79
CA PRO A 42 9.46 4.80 9.70
C PRO A 42 8.24 3.98 10.14
N ASN A 43 8.01 2.84 9.52
CA ASN A 43 6.81 2.01 9.70
C ASN A 43 6.44 1.74 11.17
N THR A 44 7.45 1.47 12.02
CA THR A 44 7.26 1.19 13.45
C THR A 44 6.76 2.39 14.26
N LEU A 45 6.80 3.59 13.68
CA LEU A 45 6.33 4.83 14.32
C LEU A 45 4.99 5.31 13.79
N HIS A 46 4.39 4.62 12.81
CA HIS A 46 3.12 5.03 12.21
C HIS A 46 2.01 5.06 13.24
N TYR A 47 1.86 3.99 14.04
CA TYR A 47 0.79 3.90 15.04
C TYR A 47 0.81 5.07 16.02
N GLU A 48 1.96 5.32 16.68
CA GLU A 48 2.07 6.39 17.69
C GLU A 48 1.87 7.78 17.08
N ASN A 49 2.42 8.03 15.87
CA ASN A 49 2.28 9.32 15.21
C ASN A 49 0.86 9.56 14.68
N CYS A 50 0.19 8.55 14.14
CA CYS A 50 -1.21 8.64 13.74
C CYS A 50 -2.11 8.89 14.95
N ARG A 51 -1.88 8.17 16.04
CA ARG A 51 -2.60 8.35 17.31
C ARG A 51 -2.42 9.78 17.84
N LEU A 52 -1.18 10.28 17.87
CA LEU A 52 -0.89 11.66 18.27
C LEU A 52 -1.69 12.69 17.44
N CYS A 53 -1.72 12.50 16.10
CA CYS A 53 -2.48 13.39 15.21
C CYS A 53 -4.00 13.35 15.53
N LEU A 54 -4.57 12.15 15.64
CA LEU A 54 -5.99 11.98 15.95
C LEU A 54 -6.35 12.54 17.33
N GLU A 55 -5.50 12.35 18.35
CA GLU A 55 -5.71 12.88 19.70
C GLU A 55 -5.72 14.42 19.72
N HIS A 56 -5.05 15.07 18.77
CA HIS A 56 -5.02 16.51 18.60
C HIS A 56 -6.00 17.05 17.54
N GLY A 57 -6.96 16.24 17.10
CA GLY A 57 -8.01 16.68 16.18
C GLY A 57 -7.57 16.84 14.73
N LYS A 58 -6.51 16.12 14.29
CA LYS A 58 -6.01 16.17 12.92
C LYS A 58 -6.48 14.96 12.12
N HIS A 59 -6.91 15.18 10.87
CA HIS A 59 -7.09 14.13 9.89
C HIS A 59 -5.74 13.52 9.50
N VAL A 60 -5.71 12.25 9.07
CA VAL A 60 -4.47 11.53 8.81
C VAL A 60 -4.49 10.82 7.46
N LEU A 61 -3.45 11.03 6.66
CA LEU A 61 -3.00 10.12 5.62
C LEU A 61 -1.69 9.50 6.11
N CYS A 62 -1.63 8.18 6.23
CA CYS A 62 -0.43 7.50 6.73
C CYS A 62 0.19 6.63 5.63
N GLU A 63 1.51 6.75 5.45
CA GLU A 63 2.26 5.90 4.54
C GLU A 63 2.04 4.40 4.81
N LYS A 64 2.18 3.64 3.74
CA LYS A 64 2.18 2.16 3.80
C LYS A 64 3.54 1.62 4.31
N PRO A 65 3.59 0.45 4.93
CA PRO A 65 2.45 -0.29 5.48
C PRO A 65 1.88 0.46 6.69
N PHE A 66 0.56 0.40 6.85
CA PHE A 66 -0.15 1.26 7.81
C PHE A 66 0.35 1.10 9.24
N THR A 67 0.37 -0.13 9.74
CA THR A 67 0.86 -0.48 11.07
C THR A 67 1.58 -1.83 11.04
N ILE A 68 2.20 -2.20 12.15
CA ILE A 68 2.95 -3.46 12.26
C ILE A 68 2.05 -4.67 12.46
N ASN A 69 0.84 -4.46 13.00
CA ASN A 69 -0.17 -5.48 13.22
C ASN A 69 -1.59 -4.90 13.09
N ASP A 70 -2.57 -5.78 12.91
CA ASP A 70 -3.97 -5.39 12.68
C ASP A 70 -4.66 -4.80 13.92
N LYS A 71 -4.20 -5.09 15.14
CA LYS A 71 -4.77 -4.51 16.37
C LYS A 71 -4.52 -3.02 16.43
N GLU A 72 -3.32 -2.58 16.09
CA GLU A 72 -2.97 -1.17 15.96
C GLU A 72 -3.83 -0.48 14.89
N ALA A 73 -3.96 -1.11 13.70
CA ALA A 73 -4.81 -0.59 12.64
C ALA A 73 -6.27 -0.43 13.08
N GLN A 74 -6.84 -1.46 13.72
CA GLN A 74 -8.21 -1.43 14.25
C GLN A 74 -8.40 -0.31 15.28
N GLU A 75 -7.41 -0.11 16.16
CA GLU A 75 -7.47 0.95 17.18
C GLU A 75 -7.46 2.34 16.54
N LEU A 76 -6.61 2.59 15.55
CA LEU A 76 -6.55 3.88 14.86
C LEU A 76 -7.85 4.18 14.11
N TYR A 77 -8.42 3.23 13.38
CA TYR A 77 -9.70 3.43 12.70
C TYR A 77 -10.87 3.64 13.69
N ARG A 78 -10.84 2.95 14.84
CA ARG A 78 -11.81 3.18 15.93
C ARG A 78 -11.65 4.59 16.50
N LEU A 79 -10.43 5.00 16.84
CA LEU A 79 -10.14 6.33 17.41
C LEU A 79 -10.57 7.45 16.46
N ALA A 80 -10.28 7.31 15.16
CA ALA A 80 -10.70 8.27 14.16
C ALA A 80 -12.22 8.40 14.09
N ARG A 81 -12.95 7.30 14.08
CA ARG A 81 -14.43 7.29 14.11
C ARG A 81 -14.97 7.92 15.38
N ASP A 82 -14.44 7.56 16.56
CA ASP A 82 -14.90 8.07 17.85
C ASP A 82 -14.69 9.59 17.98
N ARG A 83 -13.72 10.15 17.23
CA ARG A 83 -13.39 11.57 17.17
C ARG A 83 -13.96 12.31 15.95
N HIS A 84 -14.70 11.63 15.07
CA HIS A 84 -15.18 12.15 13.79
C HIS A 84 -14.06 12.72 12.90
N LEU A 85 -12.92 12.05 12.89
CA LEU A 85 -11.75 12.39 12.09
C LEU A 85 -11.56 11.36 10.97
N PHE A 86 -10.93 11.80 9.88
CA PHE A 86 -10.54 10.92 8.79
C PHE A 86 -9.18 10.30 9.02
N ILE A 87 -9.04 9.01 8.70
CA ILE A 87 -7.75 8.32 8.58
C ILE A 87 -7.77 7.36 7.40
N MET A 88 -6.64 7.28 6.68
CA MET A 88 -6.46 6.35 5.56
C MET A 88 -4.98 5.94 5.46
N GLU A 89 -4.74 4.69 5.10
CA GLU A 89 -3.44 4.21 4.65
C GLU A 89 -3.17 4.69 3.22
N GLY A 90 -1.97 5.17 2.95
CA GLY A 90 -1.51 5.62 1.63
C GLY A 90 -1.05 4.45 0.75
N LEU A 91 -1.94 3.53 0.45
CA LEU A 91 -1.70 2.49 -0.56
C LEU A 91 -2.12 3.01 -1.93
N TRP A 92 -1.36 3.96 -2.44
CA TRP A 92 -1.67 4.80 -3.59
C TRP A 92 -2.06 4.07 -4.86
N ILE A 93 -1.58 2.83 -5.08
CA ILE A 93 -1.96 2.01 -6.24
C ILE A 93 -3.47 1.79 -6.32
N TRP A 94 -4.18 1.80 -5.20
CA TRP A 94 -5.63 1.57 -5.13
C TRP A 94 -6.44 2.63 -5.87
N PHE A 95 -5.88 3.81 -6.05
CA PHE A 95 -6.52 4.99 -6.58
C PHE A 95 -6.13 5.31 -8.03
N LEU A 96 -5.21 4.53 -8.63
CA LEU A 96 -4.79 4.76 -10.02
C LEU A 96 -5.94 4.52 -11.01
N PRO A 97 -6.12 5.38 -12.02
CA PRO A 97 -7.22 5.29 -12.98
C PRO A 97 -7.31 3.95 -13.71
N LEU A 98 -6.16 3.32 -14.00
CA LEU A 98 -6.15 2.02 -14.66
C LEU A 98 -6.86 0.93 -13.84
N TYR A 99 -6.81 1.01 -12.51
CA TYR A 99 -7.49 0.03 -11.65
C TYR A 99 -9.00 0.15 -11.66
N ASP A 100 -9.56 1.34 -11.88
CA ASP A 100 -11.00 1.49 -12.09
C ASP A 100 -11.43 0.81 -13.39
N ARG A 101 -10.61 0.96 -14.43
CA ARG A 101 -10.83 0.28 -15.71
C ARG A 101 -10.68 -1.24 -15.56
N LEU A 102 -9.67 -1.70 -14.83
CA LEU A 102 -9.46 -3.12 -14.54
C LEU A 102 -10.67 -3.71 -13.79
N ARG A 103 -11.13 -3.08 -12.71
CA ARG A 103 -12.33 -3.52 -11.96
C ARG A 103 -13.55 -3.64 -12.86
N SER A 104 -13.76 -2.66 -13.73
CA SER A 104 -14.88 -2.68 -14.70
C SER A 104 -14.80 -3.89 -15.65
N ILE A 105 -13.62 -4.19 -16.21
CA ILE A 105 -13.41 -5.33 -17.11
C ILE A 105 -13.66 -6.66 -16.39
N LEU A 106 -13.16 -6.79 -15.16
CA LEU A 106 -13.35 -7.99 -14.35
C LEU A 106 -14.83 -8.19 -13.97
N GLN A 107 -15.53 -7.13 -13.55
CA GLN A 107 -16.96 -7.16 -13.23
C GLN A 107 -17.83 -7.53 -14.42
N GLN A 108 -17.47 -7.11 -15.63
CA GLN A 108 -18.15 -7.48 -16.86
C GLN A 108 -17.87 -8.93 -17.30
N GLY A 109 -16.95 -9.64 -16.63
CA GLY A 109 -16.59 -11.02 -16.95
C GLY A 109 -15.91 -11.19 -18.31
N VAL A 110 -15.20 -10.16 -18.79
CA VAL A 110 -14.59 -10.14 -20.13
C VAL A 110 -13.58 -11.28 -20.32
N ILE A 111 -12.81 -11.59 -19.31
CA ILE A 111 -11.84 -12.70 -19.30
C ILE A 111 -12.40 -14.00 -18.69
N GLY A 112 -13.70 -14.03 -18.37
CA GLY A 112 -14.35 -15.15 -17.69
C GLY A 112 -13.99 -15.23 -16.20
N GLU A 113 -14.05 -16.44 -15.62
CA GLU A 113 -13.67 -16.69 -14.23
C GLU A 113 -12.16 -16.63 -14.10
N ILE A 114 -11.65 -15.91 -13.08
CA ILE A 114 -10.21 -15.84 -12.79
C ILE A 114 -9.76 -17.19 -12.24
N LYS A 115 -8.69 -17.74 -12.80
CA LYS A 115 -8.10 -19.03 -12.41
C LYS A 115 -6.76 -18.85 -11.71
N HIS A 116 -5.93 -17.94 -12.23
CA HIS A 116 -4.62 -17.70 -11.67
C HIS A 116 -4.22 -16.23 -11.78
N ILE A 117 -3.47 -15.77 -10.77
CA ILE A 117 -2.88 -14.43 -10.75
C ILE A 117 -1.41 -14.56 -10.38
N SER A 118 -0.52 -13.94 -11.12
CA SER A 118 0.89 -13.82 -10.73
C SER A 118 1.29 -12.35 -10.66
N CYS A 119 2.06 -11.99 -9.64
CA CYS A 119 2.66 -10.67 -9.54
C CYS A 119 4.04 -10.76 -8.89
N GLN A 120 4.93 -9.89 -9.35
CA GLN A 120 6.28 -9.82 -8.82
C GLN A 120 6.78 -8.38 -8.76
N TYR A 121 7.58 -8.11 -7.74
CA TYR A 121 8.28 -6.85 -7.59
C TYR A 121 9.62 -7.06 -6.88
N GLY A 122 10.70 -6.57 -7.46
CA GLY A 122 12.02 -6.64 -6.85
C GLY A 122 12.93 -5.49 -7.27
N PHE A 123 13.81 -5.11 -6.35
CA PHE A 123 14.90 -4.19 -6.61
C PHE A 123 16.05 -4.47 -5.64
N VAL A 124 17.24 -3.95 -5.96
CA VAL A 124 18.40 -4.06 -5.05
C VAL A 124 18.45 -2.82 -4.14
N ALA A 125 18.24 -3.03 -2.83
CA ALA A 125 18.38 -1.96 -1.86
C ALA A 125 19.86 -1.62 -1.64
N THR A 126 20.25 -0.37 -1.94
CA THR A 126 21.64 0.13 -1.83
C THR A 126 21.72 1.42 -1.04
N GLY A 127 22.95 1.79 -0.62
CA GLY A 127 23.25 3.06 0.04
C GLY A 127 22.50 3.25 1.38
N ALA A 128 22.15 4.49 1.70
CA ALA A 128 21.44 4.84 2.94
C ALA A 128 20.04 4.20 3.05
N ARG A 129 19.43 3.81 1.93
CA ARG A 129 18.15 3.11 1.91
C ARG A 129 18.27 1.67 2.40
N LYS A 130 19.46 1.04 2.26
CA LYS A 130 19.71 -0.34 2.68
C LYS A 130 19.44 -0.50 4.17
N GLU A 131 20.04 0.34 5.01
CA GLU A 131 19.87 0.27 6.47
C GLU A 131 18.39 0.29 6.87
N ARG A 132 17.62 1.26 6.38
CA ARG A 132 16.17 1.35 6.68
C ARG A 132 15.40 0.12 6.25
N LYS A 133 15.69 -0.41 5.04
CA LYS A 133 14.93 -1.51 4.43
C LYS A 133 15.25 -2.87 5.03
N PHE A 134 16.42 -3.03 5.64
CA PHE A 134 16.84 -4.27 6.29
C PHE A 134 16.74 -4.21 7.82
N ASN A 135 16.51 -3.04 8.41
CA ASN A 135 16.47 -2.88 9.87
C ASN A 135 15.10 -3.24 10.45
N PRO A 136 14.99 -4.34 11.25
CA PRO A 136 13.73 -4.74 11.85
C PRO A 136 13.14 -3.69 12.80
N ALA A 137 13.99 -2.89 13.48
CA ALA A 137 13.55 -1.82 14.37
C ALA A 137 12.85 -0.66 13.63
N LEU A 138 13.02 -0.56 12.31
CA LEU A 138 12.37 0.42 11.46
C LEU A 138 11.23 -0.18 10.61
N GLY A 139 10.88 -1.45 10.85
CA GLY A 139 9.88 -2.17 10.07
C GLY A 139 10.40 -2.56 8.68
N GLY A 140 11.68 -2.96 8.59
CA GLY A 140 12.28 -3.44 7.35
C GLY A 140 11.72 -4.81 6.91
N GLY A 141 12.09 -5.21 5.70
CA GLY A 141 11.71 -6.46 5.05
C GLY A 141 11.02 -6.26 3.71
N ALA A 142 11.24 -7.19 2.79
CA ALA A 142 10.65 -7.13 1.44
C ALA A 142 9.12 -7.21 1.47
N LEU A 143 8.55 -8.04 2.35
CA LEU A 143 7.10 -8.15 2.47
C LEU A 143 6.46 -6.83 2.89
N LEU A 144 7.00 -6.16 3.90
CA LEU A 144 6.46 -4.88 4.38
C LEU A 144 6.71 -3.74 3.39
N ASP A 145 7.89 -3.69 2.78
CA ASP A 145 8.25 -2.55 1.91
C ASP A 145 7.55 -2.61 0.55
N ILE A 146 7.54 -3.77 -0.09
CA ILE A 146 7.01 -3.95 -1.45
C ILE A 146 5.98 -5.06 -1.60
N GLY A 147 6.00 -6.08 -0.75
CA GLY A 147 4.97 -7.13 -0.76
C GLY A 147 3.56 -6.60 -0.50
N ILE A 148 3.43 -5.48 0.22
CA ILE A 148 2.17 -4.74 0.39
C ILE A 148 1.54 -4.37 -0.96
N TYR A 149 2.32 -4.01 -1.98
CA TYR A 149 1.82 -3.71 -3.31
C TYR A 149 1.33 -4.97 -4.03
N ASN A 150 2.06 -6.08 -3.91
CA ASN A 150 1.65 -7.37 -4.47
C ASN A 150 0.32 -7.83 -3.84
N LEU A 151 0.25 -7.86 -2.51
CA LEU A 151 -0.95 -8.26 -1.78
C LEU A 151 -2.12 -7.29 -2.00
N GLY A 152 -1.82 -5.99 -2.07
CA GLY A 152 -2.80 -4.96 -2.43
C GLY A 152 -3.36 -5.16 -3.83
N PHE A 153 -2.51 -5.46 -4.82
CA PHE A 153 -2.94 -5.79 -6.17
C PHE A 153 -3.83 -7.04 -6.20
N LEU A 154 -3.44 -8.11 -5.51
CA LEU A 154 -4.25 -9.32 -5.39
C LEU A 154 -5.63 -9.01 -4.80
N ARG A 155 -5.68 -8.14 -3.77
CA ARG A 155 -6.93 -7.70 -3.15
C ARG A 155 -7.80 -6.86 -4.11
N ILE A 156 -7.19 -5.98 -4.92
CA ILE A 156 -7.89 -5.21 -5.97
C ILE A 156 -8.57 -6.15 -6.98
N VAL A 157 -7.85 -7.21 -7.41
CA VAL A 157 -8.31 -8.14 -8.44
C VAL A 157 -9.37 -9.09 -7.92
N THR A 158 -9.17 -9.66 -6.72
CA THR A 158 -10.06 -10.71 -6.19
C THR A 158 -11.21 -10.16 -5.36
N GLY A 159 -11.05 -8.97 -4.76
CA GLY A 159 -12.00 -8.40 -3.78
C GLY A 159 -12.08 -9.21 -2.47
N ASN A 160 -11.32 -10.29 -2.31
CA ASN A 160 -11.44 -11.26 -1.23
C ASN A 160 -10.14 -11.44 -0.44
N GLU A 161 -10.25 -11.93 0.78
CA GLU A 161 -9.12 -12.46 1.55
C GLU A 161 -8.81 -13.89 1.06
N PRO A 162 -7.54 -14.28 1.00
CA PRO A 162 -7.19 -15.66 0.67
C PRO A 162 -7.67 -16.62 1.77
N GLN A 163 -8.12 -17.81 1.38
CA GLN A 163 -8.46 -18.90 2.31
C GLN A 163 -7.21 -19.52 2.92
N ASN A 164 -6.13 -19.59 2.14
CA ASN A 164 -4.86 -20.14 2.56
C ASN A 164 -3.70 -19.36 1.94
N VAL A 165 -2.62 -19.22 2.71
CA VAL A 165 -1.34 -18.67 2.25
C VAL A 165 -0.23 -19.63 2.62
N GLU A 166 0.56 -20.01 1.64
CA GLU A 166 1.69 -20.91 1.78
C GLU A 166 2.98 -20.19 1.35
N THR A 167 3.94 -20.12 2.25
CA THR A 167 5.27 -19.61 1.92
C THR A 167 6.05 -20.70 1.17
N GLN A 168 6.19 -20.53 -0.15
CA GLN A 168 6.96 -21.45 -1.00
C GLN A 168 8.46 -21.29 -0.76
N LYS A 169 8.90 -20.07 -0.53
CA LYS A 169 10.29 -19.74 -0.23
C LYS A 169 10.38 -18.43 0.52
N VAL A 170 11.24 -18.37 1.50
CA VAL A 170 11.64 -17.13 2.20
C VAL A 170 13.14 -17.15 2.43
N HIS A 171 13.78 -16.01 2.31
CA HIS A 171 15.14 -15.78 2.75
C HIS A 171 15.14 -14.69 3.81
N ILE A 172 15.60 -15.05 5.01
CA ILE A 172 15.81 -14.12 6.12
C ILE A 172 17.30 -13.75 6.13
N ASN A 173 17.56 -12.47 6.01
CA ASN A 173 18.92 -11.93 5.96
C ASN A 173 19.58 -11.86 7.34
N GLU A 174 20.85 -11.45 7.37
CA GLU A 174 21.66 -11.32 8.60
C GLU A 174 21.08 -10.35 9.65
N TYR A 175 20.16 -9.45 9.25
CA TYR A 175 19.49 -8.50 10.15
C TYR A 175 18.19 -9.06 10.75
N GLY A 176 17.77 -10.26 10.35
CA GLY A 176 16.54 -10.89 10.82
C GLY A 176 15.27 -10.44 10.12
N THR A 177 15.38 -9.82 8.95
CA THR A 177 14.25 -9.45 8.09
C THR A 177 14.25 -10.26 6.79
N ASP A 178 13.09 -10.40 6.15
CA ASP A 178 13.01 -10.99 4.83
C ASP A 178 13.59 -10.05 3.77
N ASP A 179 14.42 -10.56 2.88
CA ASP A 179 14.84 -9.83 1.68
C ASP A 179 14.32 -10.49 0.39
N TYR A 180 13.73 -11.67 0.51
CA TYR A 180 13.03 -12.38 -0.54
C TYR A 180 11.90 -13.22 0.06
N SER A 181 10.72 -13.18 -0.57
CA SER A 181 9.69 -14.18 -0.30
C SER A 181 8.88 -14.50 -1.56
N CYS A 182 8.45 -15.77 -1.66
CA CYS A 182 7.53 -16.29 -2.67
C CYS A 182 6.36 -16.92 -1.94
N LEU A 183 5.16 -16.42 -2.21
CA LEU A 183 3.92 -16.82 -1.56
C LEU A 183 2.97 -17.42 -2.60
N LYS A 184 2.31 -18.51 -2.23
CA LYS A 184 1.17 -19.07 -2.96
C LYS A 184 -0.09 -18.81 -2.13
N LEU A 185 -1.09 -18.21 -2.77
CA LEU A 185 -2.37 -17.92 -2.14
C LEU A 185 -3.47 -18.73 -2.84
N THR A 186 -4.45 -19.18 -2.06
CA THR A 186 -5.62 -19.90 -2.59
C THR A 186 -6.88 -19.22 -2.07
N TYR A 187 -7.85 -19.00 -2.96
CA TYR A 187 -9.13 -18.34 -2.65
C TYR A 187 -10.28 -19.34 -2.63
N ASN A 188 -11.39 -18.99 -1.98
CA ASN A 188 -12.56 -19.86 -1.81
C ASN A 188 -13.22 -20.31 -3.12
N ASP A 189 -13.09 -19.54 -4.18
CA ASP A 189 -13.61 -19.83 -5.53
C ASP A 189 -12.70 -20.74 -6.36
N GLY A 190 -11.58 -21.19 -5.77
CA GLY A 190 -10.57 -22.02 -6.42
C GLY A 190 -9.53 -21.22 -7.23
N CYS A 191 -9.62 -19.89 -7.26
CA CYS A 191 -8.57 -19.05 -7.80
C CYS A 191 -7.28 -19.22 -6.99
N THR A 192 -6.13 -19.21 -7.66
CA THR A 192 -4.81 -19.26 -7.04
C THR A 192 -4.01 -17.99 -7.39
N ALA A 193 -3.08 -17.62 -6.52
CA ALA A 193 -2.16 -16.54 -6.83
C ALA A 193 -0.73 -16.87 -6.41
N GLU A 194 0.23 -16.28 -7.12
CA GLU A 194 1.65 -16.27 -6.77
C GLU A 194 2.13 -14.83 -6.59
N SER A 195 2.81 -14.57 -5.50
CA SER A 195 3.39 -13.27 -5.16
C SER A 195 4.87 -13.41 -4.86
N VAL A 196 5.72 -12.73 -5.63
CA VAL A 196 7.18 -12.72 -5.44
C VAL A 196 7.64 -11.32 -5.14
N GLN A 197 8.30 -11.13 -4.01
CA GLN A 197 8.86 -9.84 -3.59
C GLN A 197 10.29 -9.99 -3.10
N THR A 198 11.15 -9.02 -3.46
CA THR A 198 12.54 -9.02 -3.01
C THR A 198 13.15 -7.61 -3.03
N ILE A 199 13.96 -7.32 -2.00
CA ILE A 199 14.81 -6.12 -1.91
C ILE A 199 16.30 -6.44 -2.11
N GLY A 200 16.60 -7.69 -2.50
CA GLY A 200 17.95 -8.21 -2.74
C GLY A 200 18.30 -8.48 -4.20
N GLN A 201 17.33 -8.42 -5.11
CA GLN A 201 17.55 -8.65 -6.55
C GLN A 201 16.54 -7.88 -7.40
N GLU A 202 16.94 -7.56 -8.63
CA GLU A 202 16.05 -6.90 -9.60
C GLU A 202 15.02 -7.91 -10.15
N LEU A 203 13.74 -7.54 -10.09
CA LEU A 203 12.63 -8.20 -10.78
C LEU A 203 11.80 -7.14 -11.50
N LYS A 204 11.11 -7.54 -12.57
CA LYS A 204 10.12 -6.68 -13.23
C LYS A 204 8.92 -6.46 -12.27
N ARG A 205 8.34 -5.28 -12.31
CA ARG A 205 7.11 -4.98 -11.54
C ARG A 205 5.86 -5.35 -12.32
N ASN A 206 5.77 -6.57 -12.81
CA ASN A 206 4.67 -6.99 -13.65
C ASN A 206 3.67 -7.89 -12.91
N ALA A 207 2.47 -7.95 -13.49
CA ALA A 207 1.43 -8.84 -13.03
C ALA A 207 0.66 -9.44 -14.22
N ARG A 208 0.12 -10.64 -14.03
CA ARG A 208 -0.74 -11.32 -14.99
C ARG A 208 -1.96 -11.89 -14.29
N ILE A 209 -3.11 -11.73 -14.90
CA ILE A 209 -4.40 -12.30 -14.48
C ILE A 209 -4.83 -13.25 -15.59
N GLU A 210 -5.09 -14.51 -15.25
CA GLU A 210 -5.52 -15.53 -16.17
C GLU A 210 -6.95 -15.96 -15.86
N GLY A 211 -7.82 -15.82 -16.85
CA GLY A 211 -9.21 -16.22 -16.78
C GLY A 211 -9.55 -17.33 -17.76
N THR A 212 -10.79 -17.84 -17.68
CA THR A 212 -11.27 -18.94 -18.55
C THR A 212 -11.52 -18.52 -20.00
N LYS A 213 -11.56 -17.22 -20.33
CA LYS A 213 -11.83 -16.68 -21.66
C LYS A 213 -10.75 -15.71 -22.14
N GLY A 214 -9.69 -15.52 -21.37
CA GLY A 214 -8.64 -14.58 -21.70
C GLY A 214 -7.76 -14.24 -20.51
N GLY A 215 -6.96 -13.20 -20.63
CA GLY A 215 -6.07 -12.72 -19.58
C GLY A 215 -5.82 -11.22 -19.66
N ILE A 216 -5.18 -10.70 -18.63
CA ILE A 216 -4.73 -9.31 -18.55
C ILE A 216 -3.28 -9.31 -18.10
N PHE A 217 -2.43 -8.60 -18.81
CA PHE A 217 -1.05 -8.39 -18.44
C PHE A 217 -0.79 -6.91 -18.12
N LEU A 218 -0.20 -6.65 -16.95
CA LEU A 218 0.25 -5.31 -16.54
C LEU A 218 1.78 -5.30 -16.55
N PRO A 219 2.42 -4.56 -17.48
CA PRO A 219 3.89 -4.45 -17.57
C PRO A 219 4.52 -3.83 -16.32
N ASP A 220 3.82 -2.90 -15.69
CA ASP A 220 4.12 -2.31 -14.39
C ASP A 220 2.82 -2.14 -13.60
N PHE A 221 2.58 -3.01 -12.63
CA PHE A 221 1.34 -2.95 -11.85
C PHE A 221 1.41 -1.94 -10.70
N GLN A 222 2.60 -1.48 -10.31
CA GLN A 222 2.75 -0.47 -9.27
C GLN A 222 2.54 0.94 -9.83
N HIS A 223 3.12 1.26 -11.01
CA HIS A 223 2.84 2.48 -11.76
C HIS A 223 1.93 2.12 -12.95
N ALA A 224 0.71 1.68 -12.61
CA ALA A 224 -0.20 1.08 -13.57
C ALA A 224 -0.85 2.15 -14.47
N GLU A 225 -0.24 2.39 -15.63
CA GLU A 225 -0.78 3.26 -16.68
C GLU A 225 -1.17 2.47 -17.94
N THR A 226 -0.72 1.22 -18.05
CA THR A 226 -0.95 0.38 -19.24
C THR A 226 -1.29 -1.04 -18.81
N MET A 227 -2.29 -1.63 -19.48
CA MET A 227 -2.55 -3.08 -19.43
C MET A 227 -2.84 -3.61 -20.83
N ILE A 228 -2.55 -4.89 -21.03
CA ILE A 228 -2.83 -5.63 -22.27
C ILE A 228 -3.94 -6.63 -21.96
N LEU A 229 -5.08 -6.44 -22.62
CA LEU A 229 -6.24 -7.34 -22.54
C LEU A 229 -6.18 -8.35 -23.69
N GLU A 230 -6.13 -9.62 -23.35
CA GLU A 230 -6.13 -10.75 -24.27
C GLU A 230 -7.47 -11.50 -24.11
N VAL A 231 -8.28 -11.60 -25.15
CA VAL A 231 -9.55 -12.32 -25.14
C VAL A 231 -9.53 -13.37 -26.26
N GLU A 232 -9.95 -14.57 -25.94
CA GLU A 232 -9.99 -15.68 -26.90
C GLU A 232 -10.71 -15.28 -28.19
N GLY A 233 -10.07 -15.50 -29.34
CA GLY A 233 -10.60 -15.17 -30.67
C GLY A 233 -10.56 -13.69 -31.05
N LYS A 234 -9.88 -12.85 -30.28
CA LYS A 234 -9.66 -11.43 -30.58
C LYS A 234 -8.18 -11.07 -30.59
N GLU A 235 -7.82 -10.02 -31.31
CA GLU A 235 -6.50 -9.42 -31.20
C GLU A 235 -6.31 -8.80 -29.81
N PRO A 236 -5.09 -8.86 -29.22
CA PRO A 236 -4.81 -8.20 -27.96
C PRO A 236 -5.06 -6.69 -28.02
N GLU A 237 -5.69 -6.16 -27.00
CA GLU A 237 -5.99 -4.73 -26.87
C GLU A 237 -5.07 -4.10 -25.81
N THR A 238 -4.36 -3.03 -26.18
CA THR A 238 -3.62 -2.21 -25.21
C THR A 238 -4.53 -1.11 -24.69
N ILE A 239 -4.70 -1.06 -23.37
CA ILE A 239 -5.51 -0.06 -22.67
C ILE A 239 -4.56 0.83 -21.87
N GLU A 240 -4.63 2.13 -22.13
CA GLU A 240 -3.80 3.15 -21.48
C GLU A 240 -4.66 4.08 -20.63
N CYS A 241 -4.21 4.35 -19.42
CA CYS A 241 -4.81 5.30 -18.49
C CYS A 241 -3.66 6.06 -17.80
N PRO A 242 -3.08 7.07 -18.46
CA PRO A 242 -1.97 7.83 -17.91
C PRO A 242 -2.39 8.59 -16.65
N VAL A 243 -1.44 8.78 -15.71
CA VAL A 243 -1.66 9.58 -14.52
C VAL A 243 -1.51 11.08 -14.84
N ASP A 244 -2.18 11.93 -14.05
CA ASP A 244 -2.15 13.38 -14.27
C ASP A 244 -0.78 14.00 -13.94
N ILE A 245 -0.13 13.51 -12.86
CA ILE A 245 1.15 14.04 -12.34
C ILE A 245 2.13 12.90 -12.09
N ASN A 246 1.92 12.09 -11.06
CA ASN A 246 2.81 11.00 -10.66
C ASN A 246 2.09 9.83 -9.95
N GLY A 247 0.76 9.90 -9.83
CA GLY A 247 -0.12 8.89 -9.22
C GLY A 247 -0.47 9.14 -7.76
N PHE A 248 0.35 9.85 -6.98
CA PHE A 248 0.03 10.18 -5.58
C PHE A 248 -1.10 11.21 -5.45
N GLU A 249 -1.34 12.01 -6.47
CA GLU A 249 -2.42 13.00 -6.47
C GLU A 249 -3.80 12.38 -6.26
N TYR A 250 -4.00 11.14 -6.66
CA TYR A 250 -5.29 10.47 -6.54
C TYR A 250 -5.63 10.13 -5.09
N GLU A 251 -4.70 9.62 -4.30
CA GLU A 251 -4.94 9.37 -2.87
C GLU A 251 -5.12 10.68 -2.09
N ILE A 252 -4.40 11.76 -2.48
CA ILE A 252 -4.56 13.08 -1.87
C ILE A 252 -5.94 13.67 -2.21
N ARG A 253 -6.42 13.50 -3.45
CA ARG A 253 -7.79 13.89 -3.86
C ARG A 253 -8.84 13.11 -3.07
N GLU A 254 -8.61 11.81 -2.86
CA GLU A 254 -9.50 10.95 -2.06
C GLU A 254 -9.57 11.43 -0.60
N VAL A 255 -8.44 11.72 0.05
CA VAL A 255 -8.42 12.33 1.39
C VAL A 255 -9.24 13.62 1.42
N SER A 256 -8.98 14.50 0.47
CA SER A 256 -9.69 15.79 0.38
C SER A 256 -11.19 15.61 0.17
N ARG A 257 -11.60 14.64 -0.65
CA ARG A 257 -13.02 14.29 -0.88
C ARG A 257 -13.67 13.80 0.40
N CYS A 258 -13.06 12.83 1.05
CA CYS A 258 -13.59 12.21 2.26
C CYS A 258 -13.70 13.19 3.42
N VAL A 259 -12.67 14.01 3.65
CA VAL A 259 -12.70 15.05 4.71
C VAL A 259 -13.83 16.03 4.46
N LYS A 260 -14.01 16.54 3.22
CA LYS A 260 -15.10 17.46 2.87
C LYS A 260 -16.50 16.85 3.08
N LEU A 261 -16.63 15.52 2.90
CA LEU A 261 -17.88 14.79 3.10
C LEU A 261 -18.11 14.35 4.55
N GLY A 262 -17.14 14.58 5.46
CA GLY A 262 -17.23 14.16 6.85
C GLY A 262 -17.07 12.64 7.06
N TYR A 263 -16.42 11.94 6.13
CA TYR A 263 -16.14 10.52 6.26
C TYR A 263 -14.97 10.30 7.23
N CYS A 264 -15.01 9.19 7.96
CA CYS A 264 -13.91 8.81 8.86
C CYS A 264 -12.88 7.85 8.21
N SER A 265 -13.19 7.28 7.06
CA SER A 265 -12.31 6.46 6.23
C SER A 265 -12.77 6.53 4.77
N SER A 266 -11.92 6.14 3.83
CA SER A 266 -12.29 6.03 2.42
C SER A 266 -13.33 4.91 2.21
N ASP A 267 -14.22 5.09 1.25
CA ASP A 267 -15.15 4.10 0.73
C ASP A 267 -14.61 3.38 -0.52
N VAL A 268 -13.48 3.83 -1.05
CA VAL A 268 -12.73 3.20 -2.16
C VAL A 268 -11.70 2.21 -1.61
N TYR A 269 -10.76 2.65 -0.76
CA TYR A 269 -9.86 1.80 0.00
C TYR A 269 -10.30 1.80 1.46
N THR A 270 -11.12 0.82 1.81
CA THR A 270 -11.84 0.84 3.08
C THR A 270 -10.96 0.48 4.29
N ALA A 271 -11.36 0.90 5.48
CA ALA A 271 -10.74 0.46 6.72
C ALA A 271 -10.67 -1.08 6.83
N LYS A 272 -11.68 -1.79 6.30
CA LYS A 272 -11.69 -3.25 6.26
C LYS A 272 -10.56 -3.80 5.40
N ASP A 273 -10.30 -3.19 4.24
CA ASP A 273 -9.24 -3.63 3.31
C ASP A 273 -7.85 -3.41 3.92
N SER A 274 -7.60 -2.23 4.49
CA SER A 274 -6.33 -1.91 5.17
C SER A 274 -6.06 -2.83 6.37
N ILE A 275 -7.05 -3.05 7.23
CA ILE A 275 -6.93 -3.97 8.37
C ILE A 275 -6.68 -5.41 7.89
N ALA A 276 -7.37 -5.87 6.85
CA ALA A 276 -7.20 -7.22 6.32
C ALA A 276 -5.81 -7.43 5.71
N LEU A 277 -5.28 -6.45 4.96
CA LEU A 277 -3.92 -6.50 4.42
C LEU A 277 -2.86 -6.46 5.52
N THR A 278 -3.04 -5.61 6.52
CA THR A 278 -2.14 -5.54 7.68
C THR A 278 -2.10 -6.87 8.43
N ARG A 279 -3.27 -7.48 8.68
CA ARG A 279 -3.37 -8.81 9.32
C ARG A 279 -2.67 -9.87 8.48
N LEU A 280 -2.96 -9.92 7.18
CA LEU A 280 -2.37 -10.89 6.27
C LEU A 280 -0.83 -10.83 6.30
N MET A 281 -0.25 -9.64 6.21
CA MET A 281 1.21 -9.45 6.30
C MET A 281 1.77 -9.84 7.68
N TYR A 282 1.03 -9.54 8.75
CA TYR A 282 1.43 -9.93 10.10
C TYR A 282 1.46 -11.46 10.23
N ASP A 283 0.40 -12.16 9.82
CA ASP A 283 0.27 -13.62 9.92
C ASP A 283 1.35 -14.33 9.08
N ILE A 284 1.63 -13.83 7.86
CA ILE A 284 2.72 -14.36 7.01
C ILE A 284 4.06 -14.23 7.74
N ARG A 285 4.39 -13.05 8.28
CA ARG A 285 5.65 -12.83 9.00
C ARG A 285 5.77 -13.70 10.25
N MET A 286 4.69 -13.88 10.99
CA MET A 286 4.68 -14.76 12.19
C MET A 286 4.89 -16.22 11.83
N SER A 287 4.53 -16.65 10.63
CA SER A 287 4.79 -18.00 10.14
C SER A 287 6.27 -18.29 9.80
N TRP A 288 7.10 -17.25 9.73
CA TRP A 288 8.55 -17.34 9.44
C TRP A 288 9.43 -17.35 10.70
N SER A 289 8.84 -17.17 11.88
CA SER A 289 9.51 -17.02 13.19
C SER A 289 9.79 -18.38 13.85
#